data_5eb4a1ad8b05dcbf826fd2a13ffb3cb1
#
_entry.id   5eb4a1ad8b05dcbf826fd2a13ffb3cb1
#
_cell.length_a   1.000
_cell.length_b   1.000
_cell.length_c   1.000
_cell.angle_alpha   90.00
_cell.angle_beta   90.00
_cell.angle_gamma   90.00
#
_symmetry.space_group_name_H-M   'P 1'
#
loop_
_entity.id
_entity.type
_entity.pdbx_description
1 polymer ?
#
loop_
_entity_poly.entity_id
_entity_poly.type
_entity_poly.pdbx_seq_one_letter_code
_entity_poly.pdbx_strand_id
1 'polypeptide(L)'
;MQNKILFTAPGEFDKWEQQCQPIGNGYMGASFFGGISKEKIVLNEKTLWAGGPSESRPDYNGGIIDGSYEYVKQVQQLLYDGKYDEAVALLPHLTGATDGYGAYQLLCDMMLTFSNIDETQATDYTRTLDLDNSIFTTQFTYQGAVHKREAFANYPSNVICLKLSSDKPRRICVKLSLDNLQCGSVTANGDTLTYEGALWDNGLRYCTVFKVVNKGGELIDAKDSIMVEHADEVYIYLTASTDYSNKYPTFRTGVNPSATVNQRIENAVSKGFDALYEEHLADYKALFDRVTLKINEDTDHIIPWDKLIREYKENGSRSIANRLETLYFQFGRYMLISSSRAGSLPANLQGVWNESNCPPWCCDYHINVNLQMNYWGAYNTNLSETVPPLVDFLDSMRPSGRKSAEAYYGIKSDEEHPENGWCAHTQSTPFGWTAPGWNFYWGWSTAAVAWLMQNIYEYFEFTGDKKYFAEHIYPIMRESVRFYTQWLIYDDKQKRLVSSPTYSPEHGPVTIGNTYEQSLIEQLYNDFITASEALGTDEELRNIVKNQVVQLKPFSVSKKTGLLKEWFEEDDDNFDHSKTQKNHRLSLIHI
;
A
#
# COMPACT_ATOMS: atom_id res chain seq x y z
N MET A 1 22.04 -16.46 10.82
CA MET A 1 21.01 -15.74 11.63
C MET A 1 19.66 -16.25 11.16
N GLN A 2 18.71 -16.53 12.07
CA GLN A 2 17.37 -16.96 11.68
C GLN A 2 16.40 -15.80 11.92
N ASN A 3 15.85 -15.24 10.83
CA ASN A 3 14.88 -14.15 10.91
C ASN A 3 13.47 -14.74 11.03
N LYS A 4 13.10 -15.14 12.26
CA LYS A 4 11.82 -15.80 12.56
C LYS A 4 11.05 -15.04 13.62
N ILE A 5 9.74 -14.84 13.38
CA ILE A 5 8.78 -14.34 14.36
C ILE A 5 8.05 -15.55 14.92
N LEU A 6 8.39 -15.92 16.15
CA LEU A 6 7.87 -17.11 16.84
C LEU A 6 6.87 -16.71 17.92
N PHE A 7 5.74 -17.39 17.98
CA PHE A 7 4.80 -17.39 19.10
C PHE A 7 4.64 -18.79 19.66
N THR A 8 4.36 -18.89 20.97
CA THR A 8 4.16 -20.15 21.68
C THR A 8 2.71 -20.40 22.09
N ALA A 9 1.79 -19.58 21.56
CA ALA A 9 0.35 -19.71 21.73
C ALA A 9 -0.38 -19.32 20.43
N PRO A 10 -1.59 -19.88 20.18
CA PRO A 10 -2.46 -19.41 19.09
C PRO A 10 -2.81 -17.93 19.23
N GLY A 11 -3.13 -17.27 18.13
CA GLY A 11 -3.68 -15.92 18.12
C GLY A 11 -5.18 -15.94 18.43
N GLU A 12 -5.65 -14.88 19.08
CA GLU A 12 -7.07 -14.60 19.31
C GLU A 12 -7.66 -13.93 18.08
N PHE A 13 -8.80 -14.40 17.58
CA PHE A 13 -9.38 -13.97 16.29
C PHE A 13 -9.85 -12.52 16.25
N ASP A 14 -10.04 -11.88 17.40
CA ASP A 14 -10.38 -10.47 17.58
C ASP A 14 -9.17 -9.55 17.77
N LYS A 15 -7.95 -10.10 17.74
CA LYS A 15 -6.68 -9.36 17.89
C LYS A 15 -5.82 -9.43 16.62
N TRP A 16 -6.45 -9.19 15.48
CA TRP A 16 -5.80 -9.31 14.18
C TRP A 16 -4.51 -8.48 14.09
N GLU A 17 -4.55 -7.21 14.42
CA GLU A 17 -3.39 -6.31 14.32
C GLU A 17 -2.18 -6.74 15.17
N GLN A 18 -2.45 -7.35 16.33
CA GLN A 18 -1.40 -7.68 17.30
C GLN A 18 -0.91 -9.12 17.19
N GLN A 19 -1.74 -10.03 16.69
CA GLN A 19 -1.48 -11.46 16.85
C GLN A 19 -1.50 -12.27 15.56
N CYS A 20 -2.01 -11.76 14.44
CA CYS A 20 -1.92 -12.49 13.18
C CYS A 20 -0.48 -12.49 12.61
N GLN A 21 -0.20 -13.45 11.75
CA GLN A 21 1.05 -13.52 10.98
C GLN A 21 0.70 -13.49 9.49
N PRO A 22 1.13 -12.42 8.78
CA PRO A 22 0.75 -12.19 7.39
C PRO A 22 1.69 -12.89 6.41
N ILE A 23 1.14 -13.45 5.32
CA ILE A 23 1.87 -13.79 4.10
C ILE A 23 1.24 -13.07 2.90
N GLY A 24 2.01 -12.87 1.83
CA GLY A 24 1.50 -12.21 0.63
C GLY A 24 2.43 -12.35 -0.57
N ASN A 25 1.88 -12.11 -1.76
CA ASN A 25 2.60 -12.17 -3.04
C ASN A 25 2.42 -10.90 -3.90
N GLY A 26 2.00 -9.80 -3.29
CA GLY A 26 1.69 -8.55 -4.01
C GLY A 26 0.27 -8.48 -4.55
N TYR A 27 -0.32 -9.57 -4.99
CA TYR A 27 -1.70 -9.65 -5.47
C TYR A 27 -2.68 -10.06 -4.37
N MET A 28 -2.30 -11.03 -3.57
CA MET A 28 -3.11 -11.57 -2.49
C MET A 28 -2.35 -11.51 -1.17
N GLY A 29 -3.11 -11.35 -0.10
CA GLY A 29 -2.65 -11.48 1.28
C GLY A 29 -3.45 -12.52 2.04
N ALA A 30 -2.80 -13.17 2.99
CA ALA A 30 -3.44 -14.04 3.98
C ALA A 30 -2.87 -13.78 5.36
N SER A 31 -3.74 -13.68 6.38
CA SER A 31 -3.35 -13.46 7.76
C SER A 31 -3.77 -14.66 8.62
N PHE A 32 -2.80 -15.29 9.28
CA PHE A 32 -2.96 -16.51 10.04
C PHE A 32 -2.93 -16.26 11.55
N PHE A 33 -3.79 -16.94 12.29
CA PHE A 33 -3.79 -16.91 13.76
C PHE A 33 -3.11 -18.13 14.38
N GLY A 34 -2.91 -19.21 13.62
CA GLY A 34 -2.31 -20.43 14.09
C GLY A 34 -3.20 -21.22 15.05
N GLY A 35 -4.51 -21.19 14.85
CA GLY A 35 -5.46 -21.91 15.69
C GLY A 35 -5.26 -23.42 15.67
N ILE A 36 -5.63 -24.14 16.72
CA ILE A 36 -5.41 -25.58 16.86
C ILE A 36 -6.61 -26.37 16.33
N SER A 37 -7.76 -26.30 17.02
CA SER A 37 -9.00 -26.98 16.64
C SER A 37 -9.77 -26.21 15.56
N LYS A 38 -9.56 -24.89 15.50
CA LYS A 38 -10.07 -23.99 14.45
C LYS A 38 -8.99 -23.04 14.02
N GLU A 39 -8.83 -22.83 12.73
CA GLU A 39 -7.98 -21.79 12.14
C GLU A 39 -8.84 -20.82 11.36
N LYS A 40 -8.65 -19.53 11.61
CA LYS A 40 -9.18 -18.45 10.81
C LYS A 40 -8.05 -17.89 9.94
N ILE A 41 -8.29 -17.74 8.65
CA ILE A 41 -7.33 -17.15 7.71
C ILE A 41 -8.05 -16.02 6.99
N VAL A 42 -7.67 -14.79 7.28
CA VAL A 42 -8.23 -13.59 6.64
C VAL A 42 -7.60 -13.43 5.26
N LEU A 43 -8.41 -13.40 4.22
CA LEU A 43 -7.95 -13.36 2.83
C LEU A 43 -8.25 -12.01 2.18
N ASN A 44 -7.28 -11.51 1.42
CA ASN A 44 -7.38 -10.29 0.65
C ASN A 44 -6.96 -10.50 -0.80
N GLU A 45 -7.63 -9.81 -1.71
CA GLU A 45 -7.24 -9.62 -3.10
C GLU A 45 -7.09 -8.10 -3.34
N LYS A 46 -5.93 -7.68 -3.84
CA LYS A 46 -5.49 -6.29 -3.82
C LYS A 46 -6.36 -5.32 -4.60
N THR A 47 -7.10 -5.82 -5.58
CA THR A 47 -7.96 -5.02 -6.45
C THR A 47 -9.43 -5.04 -6.05
N LEU A 48 -9.77 -5.65 -4.92
CA LEU A 48 -11.15 -5.69 -4.41
C LEU A 48 -11.46 -4.39 -3.63
N TRP A 49 -12.02 -3.41 -4.34
CA TRP A 49 -12.32 -2.09 -3.80
C TRP A 49 -13.76 -1.68 -4.07
N ALA A 50 -14.43 -1.12 -3.06
CA ALA A 50 -15.66 -0.35 -3.22
C ALA A 50 -15.32 1.05 -3.76
N GLY A 51 -16.33 1.80 -4.21
CA GLY A 51 -16.15 3.13 -4.82
C GLY A 51 -15.87 3.08 -6.32
N GLY A 52 -15.40 4.18 -6.88
CA GLY A 52 -15.16 4.32 -8.30
C GLY A 52 -16.42 4.41 -9.17
N PRO A 53 -16.28 4.26 -10.49
CA PRO A 53 -17.40 4.29 -11.42
C PRO A 53 -18.34 3.09 -11.24
N SER A 54 -19.64 3.34 -11.40
CA SER A 54 -20.69 2.31 -11.34
C SER A 54 -21.90 2.73 -12.17
N GLU A 55 -22.89 1.84 -12.31
CA GLU A 55 -24.15 2.18 -12.95
C GLU A 55 -24.90 3.31 -12.21
N SER A 56 -24.75 3.40 -10.89
CA SER A 56 -25.31 4.49 -10.07
C SER A 56 -24.45 5.77 -10.09
N ARG A 57 -23.23 5.69 -10.60
CA ARG A 57 -22.27 6.81 -10.71
C ARG A 57 -21.68 6.88 -12.13
N PRO A 58 -22.54 7.10 -13.17
CA PRO A 58 -22.07 7.13 -14.57
C PRO A 58 -21.12 8.30 -14.86
N ASP A 59 -21.28 9.40 -14.11
CA ASP A 59 -20.47 10.62 -14.23
C ASP A 59 -19.31 10.67 -13.22
N TYR A 60 -18.86 9.52 -12.73
CA TYR A 60 -17.74 9.45 -11.80
C TYR A 60 -16.52 10.21 -12.35
N ASN A 61 -16.01 11.15 -11.57
CA ASN A 61 -14.90 12.03 -11.96
C ASN A 61 -13.73 12.07 -10.95
N GLY A 62 -13.70 11.14 -9.96
CA GLY A 62 -12.64 11.13 -8.92
C GLY A 62 -12.84 12.21 -7.84
N GLY A 63 -14.09 12.58 -7.57
CA GLY A 63 -14.45 13.52 -6.49
C GLY A 63 -14.24 15.00 -6.82
N ILE A 64 -13.96 15.34 -8.09
CA ILE A 64 -13.65 16.70 -8.53
C ILE A 64 -14.90 17.59 -8.44
N ILE A 65 -14.73 18.80 -7.89
CA ILE A 65 -15.74 19.86 -7.86
C ILE A 65 -15.33 20.96 -8.84
N ASP A 66 -16.12 21.14 -9.89
CA ASP A 66 -15.86 22.15 -10.90
C ASP A 66 -16.03 23.57 -10.34
N GLY A 67 -15.23 24.51 -10.86
CA GLY A 67 -15.30 25.92 -10.49
C GLY A 67 -14.52 26.31 -9.24
N SER A 68 -13.85 25.36 -8.59
CA SER A 68 -13.04 25.61 -7.37
C SER A 68 -11.88 26.57 -7.64
N TYR A 69 -11.38 26.65 -8.86
CA TYR A 69 -10.28 27.56 -9.23
C TYR A 69 -10.59 29.04 -8.94
N GLU A 70 -11.84 29.47 -9.11
CA GLU A 70 -12.22 30.86 -8.81
C GLU A 70 -12.07 31.16 -7.31
N TYR A 71 -12.34 30.17 -6.45
CA TYR A 71 -12.11 30.31 -5.00
C TYR A 71 -10.61 30.25 -4.65
N VAL A 72 -9.84 29.42 -5.34
CA VAL A 72 -8.36 29.41 -5.17
C VAL A 72 -7.78 30.79 -5.41
N LYS A 73 -8.17 31.48 -6.50
CA LYS A 73 -7.73 32.86 -6.80
C LYS A 73 -8.12 33.85 -5.69
N GLN A 74 -9.34 33.74 -5.19
CA GLN A 74 -9.80 34.59 -4.09
C GLN A 74 -9.00 34.34 -2.81
N VAL A 75 -8.76 33.08 -2.44
CA VAL A 75 -7.94 32.72 -1.28
C VAL A 75 -6.52 33.24 -1.46
N GLN A 76 -5.89 33.10 -2.61
CA GLN A 76 -4.57 33.64 -2.92
C GLN A 76 -4.53 35.15 -2.68
N GLN A 77 -5.51 35.91 -3.19
CA GLN A 77 -5.57 37.37 -3.02
C GLN A 77 -5.77 37.76 -1.56
N LEU A 78 -6.66 37.07 -0.84
CA LEU A 78 -6.92 37.34 0.58
C LEU A 78 -5.67 37.07 1.44
N LEU A 79 -4.97 35.97 1.19
CA LEU A 79 -3.69 35.66 1.87
C LEU A 79 -2.64 36.73 1.56
N TYR A 80 -2.54 37.17 0.30
CA TYR A 80 -1.62 38.25 -0.10
C TYR A 80 -1.92 39.59 0.61
N ASP A 81 -3.22 39.88 0.81
CA ASP A 81 -3.69 41.09 1.53
C ASP A 81 -3.59 40.94 3.04
N GLY A 82 -3.18 39.79 3.58
CA GLY A 82 -3.10 39.52 5.02
C GLY A 82 -4.47 39.29 5.70
N LYS A 83 -5.50 39.00 4.93
CA LYS A 83 -6.87 38.76 5.38
C LYS A 83 -7.12 37.25 5.64
N TYR A 84 -6.39 36.70 6.60
CA TYR A 84 -6.36 35.26 6.85
C TYR A 84 -7.73 34.67 7.23
N ASP A 85 -8.53 35.34 8.06
CA ASP A 85 -9.85 34.84 8.48
C ASP A 85 -10.82 34.77 7.28
N GLU A 86 -10.78 35.78 6.39
CA GLU A 86 -11.59 35.78 5.16
C GLU A 86 -11.14 34.66 4.21
N ALA A 87 -9.84 34.41 4.09
CA ALA A 87 -9.29 33.31 3.31
C ALA A 87 -9.75 31.94 3.85
N VAL A 88 -9.66 31.72 5.18
CA VAL A 88 -10.09 30.50 5.85
C VAL A 88 -11.58 30.22 5.62
N ALA A 89 -12.44 31.25 5.58
CA ALA A 89 -13.87 31.11 5.32
C ALA A 89 -14.19 30.51 3.92
N LEU A 90 -13.27 30.63 2.95
CA LEU A 90 -13.43 30.10 1.60
C LEU A 90 -12.86 28.68 1.42
N LEU A 91 -12.09 28.15 2.37
CA LEU A 91 -11.45 26.82 2.24
C LEU A 91 -12.44 25.65 2.01
N PRO A 92 -13.69 25.68 2.51
CA PRO A 92 -14.67 24.65 2.17
C PRO A 92 -14.97 24.51 0.67
N HIS A 93 -14.67 25.52 -0.15
CA HIS A 93 -14.80 25.47 -1.59
C HIS A 93 -13.57 24.81 -2.30
N LEU A 94 -12.51 24.54 -1.54
CA LEU A 94 -11.28 23.88 -1.99
C LEU A 94 -11.24 22.43 -1.53
N THR A 95 -12.37 21.76 -1.54
CA THR A 95 -12.52 20.36 -1.13
C THR A 95 -13.07 19.52 -2.28
N GLY A 96 -13.01 18.21 -2.14
CA GLY A 96 -13.63 17.25 -3.05
C GLY A 96 -15.00 16.76 -2.56
N ALA A 97 -15.72 16.11 -3.45
CA ALA A 97 -16.92 15.35 -3.10
C ALA A 97 -16.55 14.08 -2.31
N THR A 98 -17.57 13.37 -1.78
CA THR A 98 -17.35 12.09 -1.08
C THR A 98 -17.87 10.89 -1.84
N ASP A 99 -18.77 11.11 -2.81
CA ASP A 99 -19.41 10.03 -3.53
C ASP A 99 -18.43 9.26 -4.40
N GLY A 100 -18.47 7.94 -4.28
CA GLY A 100 -17.61 7.03 -5.03
C GLY A 100 -16.16 6.96 -4.53
N TYR A 101 -15.80 7.51 -3.36
CA TYR A 101 -14.47 7.35 -2.80
C TYR A 101 -14.15 5.87 -2.52
N GLY A 102 -15.02 5.20 -1.76
CA GLY A 102 -14.91 3.77 -1.46
C GLY A 102 -13.86 3.41 -0.42
N ALA A 103 -13.55 2.12 -0.35
CA ALA A 103 -12.58 1.55 0.58
C ALA A 103 -12.05 0.20 0.06
N TYR A 104 -10.85 -0.18 0.50
CA TYR A 104 -10.32 -1.53 0.31
C TYR A 104 -11.20 -2.54 1.06
N GLN A 105 -11.49 -3.68 0.44
CA GLN A 105 -12.44 -4.65 0.96
C GLN A 105 -11.76 -5.92 1.46
N LEU A 106 -12.29 -6.50 2.52
CA LEU A 106 -12.04 -7.90 2.89
C LEU A 106 -12.58 -8.82 1.79
N LEU A 107 -11.81 -9.84 1.37
CA LEU A 107 -12.31 -10.83 0.43
C LEU A 107 -13.24 -11.84 1.15
N CYS A 108 -12.73 -12.56 2.11
CA CYS A 108 -13.46 -13.45 3.02
C CYS A 108 -12.52 -13.98 4.11
N ASP A 109 -13.09 -14.64 5.12
CA ASP A 109 -12.36 -15.49 6.06
C ASP A 109 -12.45 -16.95 5.62
N MET A 110 -11.32 -17.61 5.41
CA MET A 110 -11.25 -19.05 5.24
C MET A 110 -11.16 -19.73 6.61
N MET A 111 -12.13 -20.59 6.91
CA MET A 111 -12.22 -21.32 8.17
C MET A 111 -11.81 -22.78 7.97
N LEU A 112 -10.82 -23.25 8.74
CA LEU A 112 -10.46 -24.65 8.83
C LEU A 112 -10.87 -25.18 10.21
N THR A 113 -11.79 -26.14 10.24
CA THR A 113 -12.27 -26.77 11.48
C THR A 113 -11.79 -28.22 11.54
N PHE A 114 -11.08 -28.59 12.60
CA PHE A 114 -10.50 -29.91 12.82
C PHE A 114 -11.33 -30.67 13.86
N SER A 115 -12.26 -31.50 13.39
CA SER A 115 -13.25 -32.17 14.22
C SER A 115 -12.67 -33.21 15.20
N ASN A 116 -11.47 -33.71 14.92
CA ASN A 116 -10.80 -34.76 15.70
C ASN A 116 -9.74 -34.21 16.67
N ILE A 117 -9.63 -32.89 16.87
CA ILE A 117 -8.63 -32.26 17.73
C ILE A 117 -9.33 -31.54 18.88
N ASP A 118 -8.99 -31.93 20.12
CA ASP A 118 -9.29 -31.19 21.35
C ASP A 118 -8.06 -30.33 21.71
N GLU A 119 -8.17 -29.01 21.48
CA GLU A 119 -7.07 -28.07 21.65
C GLU A 119 -6.56 -28.00 23.10
N THR A 120 -7.40 -28.34 24.08
CA THR A 120 -7.01 -28.33 25.51
C THR A 120 -5.99 -29.39 25.85
N GLN A 121 -5.84 -30.41 25.00
CA GLN A 121 -4.88 -31.51 25.14
C GLN A 121 -3.65 -31.36 24.23
N ALA A 122 -3.57 -30.30 23.43
CA ALA A 122 -2.42 -30.06 22.59
C ALA A 122 -1.22 -29.56 23.41
N THR A 123 -0.04 -30.02 23.05
CA THR A 123 1.24 -29.66 23.70
C THR A 123 2.26 -29.21 22.63
N ASP A 124 3.39 -28.68 23.08
CA ASP A 124 4.54 -28.29 22.22
C ASP A 124 4.15 -27.36 21.08
N TYR A 125 3.21 -26.45 21.35
CA TYR A 125 2.69 -25.55 20.35
C TYR A 125 3.69 -24.46 19.96
N THR A 126 3.83 -24.26 18.65
CA THR A 126 4.53 -23.13 18.07
C THR A 126 3.83 -22.64 16.79
N ARG A 127 3.85 -21.33 16.54
CA ARG A 127 3.58 -20.75 15.23
C ARG A 127 4.69 -19.79 14.86
N THR A 128 5.13 -19.85 13.62
CA THR A 128 6.33 -19.15 13.15
C THR A 128 6.08 -18.54 11.78
N LEU A 129 6.44 -17.27 11.62
CA LEU A 129 6.66 -16.66 10.34
C LEU A 129 8.19 -16.64 10.08
N ASP A 130 8.62 -17.43 9.13
CA ASP A 130 10.01 -17.49 8.68
C ASP A 130 10.25 -16.43 7.62
N LEU A 131 10.90 -15.31 7.98
CA LEU A 131 11.17 -14.21 7.07
C LEU A 131 12.24 -14.57 6.02
N ASP A 132 13.13 -15.52 6.31
CA ASP A 132 14.19 -15.93 5.37
C ASP A 132 13.60 -16.71 4.18
N ASN A 133 12.46 -17.34 4.36
CA ASN A 133 11.81 -18.18 3.34
C ASN A 133 10.38 -17.73 3.00
N SER A 134 9.83 -16.73 3.69
CA SER A 134 8.42 -16.29 3.55
C SER A 134 7.41 -17.43 3.75
N ILE A 135 7.58 -18.20 4.83
CA ILE A 135 6.74 -19.34 5.15
C ILE A 135 6.12 -19.17 6.53
N PHE A 136 4.81 -19.34 6.60
CA PHE A 136 4.09 -19.49 7.85
C PHE A 136 4.00 -20.97 8.24
N THR A 137 4.23 -21.29 9.51
CA THR A 137 4.12 -22.65 10.05
C THR A 137 3.43 -22.65 11.40
N THR A 138 2.45 -23.55 11.60
CA THR A 138 1.91 -23.93 12.91
C THR A 138 2.28 -25.38 13.19
N GLN A 139 2.79 -25.68 14.39
CA GLN A 139 3.12 -27.03 14.82
C GLN A 139 2.68 -27.28 16.25
N PHE A 140 2.16 -28.46 16.54
CA PHE A 140 1.79 -28.90 17.89
C PHE A 140 1.73 -30.43 17.98
N THR A 141 1.78 -30.96 19.19
CA THR A 141 1.63 -32.39 19.47
C THR A 141 0.21 -32.65 20.00
N TYR A 142 -0.49 -33.64 19.44
CA TYR A 142 -1.80 -34.09 19.91
C TYR A 142 -1.91 -35.59 19.82
N GLN A 143 -2.28 -36.27 20.94
CA GLN A 143 -2.37 -37.73 21.06
C GLN A 143 -1.13 -38.48 20.54
N GLY A 144 0.05 -37.97 20.86
CA GLY A 144 1.35 -38.53 20.44
C GLY A 144 1.66 -38.42 18.96
N ALA A 145 0.92 -37.61 18.23
CA ALA A 145 1.19 -37.25 16.83
C ALA A 145 1.58 -35.76 16.71
N VAL A 146 2.62 -35.47 15.94
CA VAL A 146 3.01 -34.09 15.60
C VAL A 146 2.19 -33.65 14.39
N HIS A 147 1.41 -32.58 14.56
CA HIS A 147 0.67 -31.93 13.50
C HIS A 147 1.44 -30.72 13.00
N LYS A 148 1.54 -30.54 11.69
CA LYS A 148 2.20 -29.42 11.04
C LYS A 148 1.31 -28.82 9.96
N ARG A 149 1.21 -27.50 9.93
CA ARG A 149 0.53 -26.72 8.89
C ARG A 149 1.52 -25.70 8.36
N GLU A 150 1.70 -25.68 7.05
CA GLU A 150 2.62 -24.80 6.33
C GLU A 150 1.88 -24.01 5.27
N ALA A 151 2.19 -22.72 5.14
CA ALA A 151 1.61 -21.89 4.11
C ALA A 151 2.63 -20.92 3.53
N PHE A 152 2.51 -20.66 2.23
CA PHE A 152 3.28 -19.64 1.51
C PHE A 152 2.44 -19.02 0.39
N ALA A 153 2.79 -17.79 0.00
CA ALA A 153 2.16 -17.06 -1.08
C ALA A 153 3.13 -16.98 -2.27
N ASN A 154 2.88 -17.79 -3.30
CA ASN A 154 3.72 -17.88 -4.49
C ASN A 154 3.38 -16.74 -5.46
N TYR A 155 4.36 -15.89 -5.80
CA TYR A 155 4.18 -14.79 -6.75
C TYR A 155 4.17 -15.27 -8.21
N PRO A 156 5.11 -16.09 -8.70
CA PRO A 156 5.15 -16.46 -10.12
C PRO A 156 3.88 -17.17 -10.62
N SER A 157 3.32 -18.04 -9.80
CA SER A 157 2.06 -18.75 -10.13
C SER A 157 0.80 -18.05 -9.63
N ASN A 158 0.96 -16.97 -8.84
CA ASN A 158 -0.11 -16.19 -8.20
C ASN A 158 -1.14 -17.06 -7.47
N VAL A 159 -0.64 -17.91 -6.57
CA VAL A 159 -1.44 -18.80 -5.71
C VAL A 159 -0.93 -18.75 -4.27
N ILE A 160 -1.83 -18.97 -3.31
CA ILE A 160 -1.47 -19.29 -1.94
C ILE A 160 -1.62 -20.79 -1.75
N CYS A 161 -0.62 -21.41 -1.14
CA CYS A 161 -0.56 -22.85 -0.93
C CYS A 161 -0.51 -23.14 0.56
N LEU A 162 -1.32 -24.11 1.01
CA LEU A 162 -1.30 -24.65 2.36
C LEU A 162 -1.09 -26.16 2.30
N LYS A 163 -0.29 -26.68 3.26
CA LYS A 163 -0.13 -28.11 3.51
C LYS A 163 -0.47 -28.40 4.96
N LEU A 164 -1.37 -29.36 5.17
CA LEU A 164 -1.70 -29.93 6.48
C LEU A 164 -1.13 -31.35 6.52
N SER A 165 -0.34 -31.66 7.53
CA SER A 165 0.34 -32.96 7.64
C SER A 165 0.46 -33.43 9.11
N SER A 166 0.74 -34.71 9.29
CA SER A 166 1.09 -35.30 10.57
C SER A 166 2.19 -36.33 10.40
N ASP A 167 2.98 -36.57 11.44
CA ASP A 167 3.99 -37.64 11.50
C ASP A 167 3.36 -39.04 11.67
N LYS A 168 2.03 -39.12 11.86
CA LYS A 168 1.25 -40.35 11.92
C LYS A 168 0.18 -40.36 10.83
N PRO A 169 -0.06 -41.52 10.18
CA PRO A 169 -1.03 -41.61 9.11
C PRO A 169 -2.46 -41.39 9.59
N ARG A 170 -3.33 -40.95 8.67
CA ARG A 170 -4.78 -40.82 8.85
C ARG A 170 -5.20 -39.89 10.00
N ARG A 171 -4.41 -38.84 10.29
CA ARG A 171 -4.64 -37.90 11.40
C ARG A 171 -5.33 -36.61 10.98
N ILE A 172 -5.47 -36.33 9.70
CA ILE A 172 -6.05 -35.09 9.22
C ILE A 172 -7.55 -35.28 8.95
N CYS A 173 -8.38 -34.63 9.78
CA CYS A 173 -9.81 -34.48 9.55
C CYS A 173 -10.09 -32.97 9.58
N VAL A 174 -10.44 -32.38 8.45
CA VAL A 174 -10.61 -30.93 8.30
C VAL A 174 -11.83 -30.59 7.47
N LYS A 175 -12.61 -29.60 7.92
CA LYS A 175 -13.64 -28.93 7.13
C LYS A 175 -13.13 -27.55 6.72
N LEU A 176 -13.16 -27.27 5.42
CA LEU A 176 -12.94 -25.95 4.83
C LEU A 176 -14.29 -25.29 4.54
N SER A 177 -14.51 -24.10 5.10
CA SER A 177 -15.68 -23.25 4.84
C SER A 177 -15.28 -21.79 4.80
N LEU A 178 -16.17 -20.91 4.38
CA LEU A 178 -15.91 -19.47 4.28
C LEU A 178 -16.87 -18.69 5.17
N ASP A 179 -16.37 -17.59 5.74
CA ASP A 179 -17.10 -16.63 6.57
C ASP A 179 -16.84 -15.19 6.11
N ASN A 180 -17.58 -14.22 6.65
CA ASN A 180 -17.43 -12.79 6.35
C ASN A 180 -17.46 -12.50 4.84
N LEU A 181 -18.45 -13.05 4.15
CA LEU A 181 -18.57 -12.98 2.70
C LEU A 181 -19.04 -11.60 2.22
N GLN A 182 -18.56 -11.19 1.07
CA GLN A 182 -19.18 -10.14 0.25
C GLN A 182 -20.47 -10.66 -0.40
N CYS A 183 -21.13 -9.80 -1.20
CA CYS A 183 -22.29 -10.24 -2.00
C CYS A 183 -21.86 -11.23 -3.08
N GLY A 184 -22.12 -12.51 -2.84
CA GLY A 184 -21.73 -13.57 -3.76
C GLY A 184 -22.27 -14.93 -3.33
N SER A 185 -21.85 -15.97 -4.03
CA SER A 185 -22.23 -17.36 -3.75
C SER A 185 -21.01 -18.23 -3.53
N VAL A 186 -21.12 -19.15 -2.58
CA VAL A 186 -20.15 -20.22 -2.35
C VAL A 186 -20.74 -21.52 -2.90
N THR A 187 -19.98 -22.23 -3.70
CA THR A 187 -20.39 -23.52 -4.30
C THR A 187 -19.26 -24.52 -4.20
N ALA A 188 -19.52 -25.67 -3.58
CA ALA A 188 -18.64 -26.82 -3.60
C ALA A 188 -19.01 -27.76 -4.76
N ASN A 189 -18.00 -28.27 -5.45
CA ASN A 189 -18.13 -29.25 -6.50
C ASN A 189 -16.92 -30.19 -6.44
N GLY A 190 -17.11 -31.39 -5.90
CA GLY A 190 -16.03 -32.31 -5.62
C GLY A 190 -14.95 -31.67 -4.71
N ASP A 191 -13.75 -31.61 -5.22
CA ASP A 191 -12.57 -31.09 -4.53
C ASP A 191 -12.38 -29.55 -4.66
N THR A 192 -13.34 -28.85 -5.24
CA THR A 192 -13.24 -27.43 -5.56
C THR A 192 -14.35 -26.64 -4.88
N LEU A 193 -13.95 -25.60 -4.10
CA LEU A 193 -14.85 -24.61 -3.53
C LEU A 193 -14.66 -23.30 -4.30
N THR A 194 -15.72 -22.80 -4.91
CA THR A 194 -15.73 -21.53 -5.65
C THR A 194 -16.52 -20.48 -4.88
N TYR A 195 -15.95 -19.30 -4.72
CA TYR A 195 -16.62 -18.13 -4.19
C TYR A 195 -16.54 -16.99 -5.20
N GLU A 196 -17.68 -16.56 -5.71
CA GLU A 196 -17.76 -15.54 -6.76
C GLU A 196 -18.97 -14.63 -6.59
N GLY A 197 -18.85 -13.40 -7.09
CA GLY A 197 -19.88 -12.39 -7.00
C GLY A 197 -19.48 -11.05 -7.60
N ALA A 198 -20.23 -10.04 -7.20
CA ALA A 198 -19.93 -8.66 -7.50
C ALA A 198 -20.22 -7.79 -6.26
N LEU A 199 -19.39 -6.78 -6.02
CA LEU A 199 -19.61 -5.83 -4.94
C LEU A 199 -20.92 -5.06 -5.19
N TRP A 200 -21.71 -4.90 -4.15
CA TRP A 200 -23.02 -4.22 -4.23
C TRP A 200 -22.90 -2.73 -4.59
N ASP A 201 -21.80 -2.09 -4.18
CA ASP A 201 -21.59 -0.66 -4.37
C ASP A 201 -21.28 -0.27 -5.82
N ASN A 202 -20.37 -1.01 -6.44
CA ASN A 202 -19.85 -0.63 -7.75
C ASN A 202 -19.95 -1.74 -8.80
N GLY A 203 -20.44 -2.92 -8.45
CA GLY A 203 -20.55 -4.06 -9.36
C GLY A 203 -19.20 -4.68 -9.76
N LEU A 204 -18.09 -4.41 -8.99
CA LEU A 204 -16.79 -5.05 -9.23
C LEU A 204 -16.92 -6.56 -9.06
N ARG A 205 -16.70 -7.30 -10.15
CA ARG A 205 -16.79 -8.76 -10.14
C ARG A 205 -15.51 -9.35 -9.56
N TYR A 206 -15.68 -10.39 -8.76
CA TYR A 206 -14.58 -11.15 -8.16
C TYR A 206 -14.86 -12.65 -8.25
N CYS A 207 -13.80 -13.43 -8.28
CA CYS A 207 -13.84 -14.88 -8.18
C CYS A 207 -12.63 -15.37 -7.38
N THR A 208 -12.90 -16.34 -6.50
CA THR A 208 -11.88 -17.05 -5.71
C THR A 208 -12.15 -18.54 -5.82
N VAL A 209 -11.11 -19.33 -6.04
CA VAL A 209 -11.20 -20.78 -6.10
C VAL A 209 -10.22 -21.39 -5.09
N PHE A 210 -10.75 -22.34 -4.32
CA PHE A 210 -10.00 -23.19 -3.39
C PHE A 210 -10.04 -24.62 -3.93
N LYS A 211 -8.88 -25.20 -4.14
CA LYS A 211 -8.74 -26.58 -4.59
C LYS A 211 -8.12 -27.41 -3.49
N VAL A 212 -8.80 -28.46 -3.07
CA VAL A 212 -8.38 -29.37 -2.00
C VAL A 212 -7.90 -30.67 -2.59
N VAL A 213 -6.66 -31.06 -2.29
CA VAL A 213 -6.08 -32.35 -2.72
C VAL A 213 -5.65 -33.12 -1.49
N ASN A 214 -6.21 -34.31 -1.27
CA ASN A 214 -5.87 -35.17 -0.12
C ASN A 214 -5.03 -36.37 -0.56
N LYS A 215 -4.11 -36.77 0.31
CA LYS A 215 -3.43 -38.07 0.23
C LYS A 215 -4.01 -38.98 1.30
N GLY A 216 -4.60 -40.07 0.89
CA GLY A 216 -5.36 -40.97 1.77
C GLY A 216 -6.65 -40.31 2.26
N GLY A 217 -7.43 -41.10 3.01
CA GLY A 217 -8.71 -40.63 3.54
C GLY A 217 -9.80 -40.43 2.48
N GLU A 218 -10.85 -39.72 2.87
CA GLU A 218 -12.03 -39.47 2.03
C GLU A 218 -12.30 -37.97 1.94
N LEU A 219 -12.64 -37.49 0.73
CA LEU A 219 -13.06 -36.10 0.51
C LEU A 219 -14.57 -36.11 0.25
N ILE A 220 -15.29 -35.23 0.96
CA ILE A 220 -16.73 -35.09 0.92
C ILE A 220 -17.05 -33.64 0.61
N ASP A 221 -17.75 -33.36 -0.48
CA ASP A 221 -18.32 -32.05 -0.76
C ASP A 221 -19.68 -31.89 -0.10
N ALA A 222 -19.90 -30.73 0.49
CA ALA A 222 -21.19 -30.25 0.92
C ALA A 222 -21.55 -29.03 0.05
N LYS A 223 -22.76 -28.51 0.20
CA LYS A 223 -23.23 -27.40 -0.64
C LYS A 223 -22.27 -26.19 -0.70
N ASP A 224 -21.62 -25.86 0.42
CA ASP A 224 -20.84 -24.64 0.66
C ASP A 224 -19.53 -24.89 1.42
N SER A 225 -19.09 -26.13 1.47
CA SER A 225 -17.88 -26.52 2.21
C SER A 225 -17.31 -27.83 1.68
N ILE A 226 -16.03 -28.08 1.97
CA ILE A 226 -15.35 -29.33 1.65
C ILE A 226 -14.84 -29.94 2.95
N MET A 227 -15.07 -31.23 3.16
CA MET A 227 -14.55 -31.98 4.27
C MET A 227 -13.55 -33.04 3.78
N VAL A 228 -12.49 -33.24 4.54
CA VAL A 228 -11.55 -34.36 4.36
C VAL A 228 -11.48 -35.11 5.67
N GLU A 229 -11.65 -36.43 5.60
CA GLU A 229 -11.58 -37.29 6.77
C GLU A 229 -10.46 -38.32 6.63
N HIS A 230 -9.71 -38.50 7.73
CA HIS A 230 -8.67 -39.50 7.88
C HIS A 230 -7.59 -39.48 6.77
N ALA A 231 -7.20 -38.30 6.29
CA ALA A 231 -6.10 -38.14 5.35
C ALA A 231 -4.73 -38.21 6.07
N ASP A 232 -3.70 -38.54 5.29
CA ASP A 232 -2.30 -38.48 5.69
C ASP A 232 -1.77 -37.04 5.51
N GLU A 233 -2.11 -36.43 4.37
CA GLU A 233 -1.81 -35.03 4.04
C GLU A 233 -2.98 -34.39 3.31
N VAL A 234 -3.16 -33.08 3.50
CA VAL A 234 -4.12 -32.27 2.73
C VAL A 234 -3.41 -31.04 2.20
N TYR A 235 -3.58 -30.76 0.92
CA TYR A 235 -3.09 -29.59 0.24
C TYR A 235 -4.26 -28.70 -0.17
N ILE A 236 -4.16 -27.39 0.08
CA ILE A 236 -5.14 -26.40 -0.33
C ILE A 236 -4.42 -25.37 -1.18
N TYR A 237 -4.88 -25.22 -2.43
CA TYR A 237 -4.41 -24.17 -3.33
C TYR A 237 -5.53 -23.16 -3.48
N LEU A 238 -5.21 -21.86 -3.36
CA LEU A 238 -6.20 -20.82 -3.56
C LEU A 238 -5.64 -19.68 -4.41
N THR A 239 -6.49 -19.09 -5.23
CA THR A 239 -6.22 -17.85 -5.96
C THR A 239 -7.49 -17.07 -6.14
N ALA A 240 -7.35 -15.75 -6.25
CA ALA A 240 -8.43 -14.81 -6.45
C ALA A 240 -8.10 -13.81 -7.57
N SER A 241 -9.12 -13.21 -8.15
CA SER A 241 -8.99 -12.10 -9.09
C SER A 241 -10.28 -11.31 -9.16
N THR A 242 -10.18 -10.06 -9.60
CA THR A 242 -11.33 -9.21 -9.91
C THR A 242 -11.33 -8.83 -11.39
N ASP A 243 -12.37 -8.11 -11.84
CA ASP A 243 -12.39 -7.50 -13.16
C ASP A 243 -11.85 -6.06 -13.17
N TYR A 244 -11.10 -5.67 -12.12
CA TYR A 244 -10.42 -4.39 -12.05
C TYR A 244 -9.37 -4.22 -13.17
N SER A 245 -9.21 -2.99 -13.62
CA SER A 245 -8.15 -2.54 -14.51
C SER A 245 -7.73 -1.13 -14.12
N ASN A 246 -6.46 -0.80 -14.24
CA ASN A 246 -5.94 0.56 -14.03
C ASN A 246 -6.25 1.53 -15.19
N LYS A 247 -7.16 1.18 -16.11
CA LYS A 247 -7.47 1.97 -17.31
C LYS A 247 -8.64 2.91 -17.07
N TYR A 248 -8.34 4.19 -17.04
CA TYR A 248 -9.34 5.28 -17.06
C TYR A 248 -10.19 5.23 -18.34
N PRO A 249 -11.50 5.55 -18.32
CA PRO A 249 -12.28 5.99 -17.16
C PRO A 249 -13.04 4.86 -16.45
N THR A 250 -13.07 3.65 -17.01
CA THR A 250 -13.93 2.57 -16.55
C THR A 250 -13.35 1.80 -15.37
N PHE A 251 -12.02 1.72 -15.30
CA PHE A 251 -11.29 0.91 -14.32
C PHE A 251 -11.72 -0.55 -14.27
N ARG A 252 -12.20 -1.07 -15.42
CA ARG A 252 -12.71 -2.43 -15.57
C ARG A 252 -12.17 -3.08 -16.84
N THR A 253 -11.90 -4.37 -16.77
CA THR A 253 -11.63 -5.20 -17.96
C THR A 253 -12.90 -5.57 -18.69
N GLY A 254 -14.05 -5.61 -17.98
CA GLY A 254 -15.31 -6.14 -18.48
C GLY A 254 -15.35 -7.66 -18.61
N VAL A 255 -14.24 -8.37 -18.30
CA VAL A 255 -14.12 -9.82 -18.41
C VAL A 255 -14.40 -10.48 -17.07
N ASN A 256 -15.16 -11.59 -17.06
CA ASN A 256 -15.37 -12.36 -15.84
C ASN A 256 -14.05 -12.99 -15.37
N PRO A 257 -13.61 -12.76 -14.11
CA PRO A 257 -12.33 -13.27 -13.60
C PRO A 257 -12.27 -14.81 -13.44
N SER A 258 -13.40 -15.51 -13.46
CA SER A 258 -13.45 -16.95 -13.18
C SER A 258 -12.58 -17.79 -14.12
N ALA A 259 -12.52 -17.47 -15.40
CA ALA A 259 -11.67 -18.19 -16.36
C ALA A 259 -10.18 -18.10 -15.99
N THR A 260 -9.71 -16.90 -15.62
CA THR A 260 -8.33 -16.66 -15.19
C THR A 260 -8.01 -17.40 -13.91
N VAL A 261 -8.91 -17.36 -12.93
CA VAL A 261 -8.73 -18.02 -11.63
C VAL A 261 -8.68 -19.53 -11.78
N ASN A 262 -9.60 -20.13 -12.56
CA ASN A 262 -9.60 -21.56 -12.82
C ASN A 262 -8.32 -22.03 -13.52
N GLN A 263 -7.86 -21.31 -14.54
CA GLN A 263 -6.61 -21.65 -15.23
C GLN A 263 -5.40 -21.60 -14.30
N ARG A 264 -5.33 -20.63 -13.38
CA ARG A 264 -4.25 -20.54 -12.38
C ARG A 264 -4.26 -21.73 -11.43
N ILE A 265 -5.43 -22.12 -10.93
CA ILE A 265 -5.57 -23.28 -10.04
C ILE A 265 -5.20 -24.59 -10.74
N GLU A 266 -5.67 -24.81 -11.96
CA GLU A 266 -5.31 -26.00 -12.75
C GLU A 266 -3.80 -26.09 -12.96
N ASN A 267 -3.16 -24.99 -13.33
CA ASN A 267 -1.71 -24.93 -13.49
C ASN A 267 -0.98 -25.21 -12.17
N ALA A 268 -1.45 -24.64 -11.05
CA ALA A 268 -0.85 -24.84 -9.73
C ALA A 268 -0.94 -26.31 -9.28
N VAL A 269 -2.10 -26.92 -9.41
CA VAL A 269 -2.31 -28.33 -9.07
C VAL A 269 -1.46 -29.23 -9.95
N SER A 270 -1.36 -28.94 -11.25
CA SER A 270 -0.51 -29.70 -12.19
C SER A 270 0.98 -29.62 -11.83
N LYS A 271 1.45 -28.45 -11.34
CA LYS A 271 2.82 -28.31 -10.83
C LYS A 271 3.04 -29.11 -9.54
N GLY A 272 2.03 -29.13 -8.67
CA GLY A 272 2.10 -29.74 -7.35
C GLY A 272 2.81 -28.87 -6.30
N PHE A 273 2.58 -29.22 -5.02
CA PHE A 273 3.03 -28.40 -3.89
C PHE A 273 4.54 -28.20 -3.84
N ASP A 274 5.32 -29.28 -4.03
CA ASP A 274 6.79 -29.20 -3.89
C ASP A 274 7.42 -28.31 -4.96
N ALA A 275 6.93 -28.41 -6.22
CA ALA A 275 7.43 -27.54 -7.29
C ALA A 275 7.04 -26.06 -7.10
N LEU A 276 5.84 -25.79 -6.58
CA LEU A 276 5.42 -24.43 -6.20
C LEU A 276 6.20 -23.89 -5.01
N TYR A 277 6.59 -24.75 -4.07
CA TYR A 277 7.43 -24.39 -2.94
C TYR A 277 8.83 -23.98 -3.41
N GLU A 278 9.47 -24.76 -4.27
CA GLU A 278 10.78 -24.40 -4.85
C GLU A 278 10.71 -23.13 -5.72
N GLU A 279 9.64 -22.97 -6.52
CA GLU A 279 9.40 -21.76 -7.31
C GLU A 279 9.25 -20.51 -6.39
N HIS A 280 8.51 -20.64 -5.28
CA HIS A 280 8.35 -19.60 -4.27
C HIS A 280 9.70 -19.23 -3.64
N LEU A 281 10.48 -20.23 -3.21
CA LEU A 281 11.79 -19.98 -2.61
C LEU A 281 12.75 -19.30 -3.59
N ALA A 282 12.78 -19.75 -4.84
CA ALA A 282 13.64 -19.18 -5.87
C ALA A 282 13.32 -17.70 -6.13
N ASP A 283 12.03 -17.34 -6.26
CA ASP A 283 11.58 -15.97 -6.46
C ASP A 283 11.84 -15.09 -5.22
N TYR A 284 11.38 -15.53 -4.06
CA TYR A 284 11.46 -14.73 -2.83
C TYR A 284 12.91 -14.48 -2.41
N LYS A 285 13.73 -15.52 -2.39
CA LYS A 285 15.14 -15.43 -1.98
C LYS A 285 15.98 -14.62 -2.95
N ALA A 286 15.62 -14.59 -4.22
CA ALA A 286 16.29 -13.71 -5.20
C ALA A 286 16.17 -12.22 -4.83
N LEU A 287 15.18 -11.84 -4.02
CA LEU A 287 15.02 -10.49 -3.48
C LEU A 287 15.50 -10.39 -2.03
N PHE A 288 15.09 -11.31 -1.17
CA PHE A 288 15.32 -11.19 0.27
C PHE A 288 16.79 -11.38 0.65
N ASP A 289 17.49 -12.34 0.04
CA ASP A 289 18.88 -12.71 0.38
C ASP A 289 19.92 -11.65 -0.06
N ARG A 290 19.51 -10.61 -0.80
CA ARG A 290 20.42 -9.54 -1.28
C ARG A 290 20.98 -8.68 -0.15
N VAL A 291 20.26 -8.57 0.98
CA VAL A 291 20.66 -7.71 2.10
C VAL A 291 20.53 -8.44 3.41
N THR A 292 21.61 -8.47 4.16
CA THR A 292 21.67 -9.02 5.52
C THR A 292 22.11 -7.92 6.49
N LEU A 293 21.31 -7.69 7.54
CA LEU A 293 21.68 -6.82 8.64
C LEU A 293 22.08 -7.68 9.85
N LYS A 294 23.27 -7.41 10.40
CA LYS A 294 23.74 -8.01 11.63
C LYS A 294 24.30 -6.91 12.53
N ILE A 295 23.62 -6.61 13.63
CA ILE A 295 24.03 -5.53 14.54
C ILE A 295 25.03 -6.03 15.59
N ASN A 296 24.97 -7.31 15.98
CA ASN A 296 25.91 -7.93 16.92
C ASN A 296 25.92 -9.46 16.82
N GLU A 297 26.92 -10.13 17.39
CA GLU A 297 27.08 -11.59 17.25
C GLU A 297 26.09 -12.43 18.08
N ASP A 298 25.53 -11.88 19.16
CA ASP A 298 24.62 -12.59 20.09
C ASP A 298 23.16 -12.71 19.62
N THR A 299 22.86 -12.51 18.33
CA THR A 299 21.49 -12.45 17.82
C THR A 299 20.95 -13.75 17.23
N ASP A 300 21.65 -14.88 17.39
CA ASP A 300 21.26 -16.14 16.75
C ASP A 300 20.17 -16.94 17.51
N HIS A 301 19.77 -16.51 18.71
CA HIS A 301 18.70 -17.18 19.46
C HIS A 301 17.32 -16.71 19.04
N ILE A 302 16.44 -17.66 18.69
CA ILE A 302 15.02 -17.38 18.47
C ILE A 302 14.36 -17.16 19.84
N ILE A 303 13.89 -15.94 20.07
CA ILE A 303 13.14 -15.56 21.27
C ILE A 303 11.66 -15.44 20.87
N PRO A 304 10.70 -16.04 21.61
CA PRO A 304 9.28 -15.81 21.34
C PRO A 304 8.96 -14.31 21.30
N TRP A 305 8.13 -13.91 20.34
CA TRP A 305 7.88 -12.51 20.02
C TRP A 305 7.35 -11.69 21.21
N ASP A 306 6.37 -12.25 21.93
CA ASP A 306 5.80 -11.64 23.13
C ASP A 306 6.85 -11.44 24.23
N LYS A 307 7.76 -12.40 24.38
CA LYS A 307 8.89 -12.31 25.32
C LYS A 307 9.89 -11.26 24.85
N LEU A 308 10.22 -11.22 23.56
CA LEU A 308 11.17 -10.24 22.99
C LEU A 308 10.69 -8.79 23.21
N ILE A 309 9.42 -8.53 22.93
CA ILE A 309 8.82 -7.20 23.12
C ILE A 309 8.75 -6.82 24.61
N ARG A 310 8.39 -7.74 25.48
CA ARG A 310 8.35 -7.49 26.92
C ARG A 310 9.75 -7.18 27.48
N GLU A 311 10.74 -8.00 27.15
CA GLU A 311 12.11 -7.77 27.60
C GLU A 311 12.71 -6.47 27.05
N TYR A 312 12.37 -6.10 25.82
CA TYR A 312 12.77 -4.82 25.24
C TYR A 312 12.22 -3.63 26.06
N LYS A 313 10.94 -3.68 26.45
CA LYS A 313 10.29 -2.61 27.23
C LYS A 313 10.78 -2.54 28.68
N GLU A 314 11.00 -3.68 29.32
CA GLU A 314 11.28 -3.74 30.75
C GLU A 314 12.77 -3.64 31.10
N ASN A 315 13.63 -4.30 30.33
CA ASN A 315 15.04 -4.47 30.69
C ASN A 315 16.01 -3.71 29.82
N GLY A 316 15.62 -3.28 28.61
CA GLY A 316 16.41 -2.46 27.70
C GLY A 316 17.81 -3.00 27.39
N SER A 317 18.04 -4.33 27.50
CA SER A 317 19.36 -4.88 27.25
C SER A 317 19.78 -4.68 25.79
N ARG A 318 21.04 -4.36 25.56
CA ARG A 318 21.58 -4.10 24.20
C ARG A 318 21.37 -5.30 23.27
N SER A 319 21.50 -6.52 23.77
CA SER A 319 21.30 -7.76 22.98
C SER A 319 19.85 -7.89 22.52
N ILE A 320 18.88 -7.63 23.39
CA ILE A 320 17.44 -7.63 23.07
C ILE A 320 17.11 -6.54 22.05
N ALA A 321 17.63 -5.31 22.25
CA ALA A 321 17.43 -4.21 21.31
C ALA A 321 18.00 -4.56 19.91
N ASN A 322 19.24 -5.03 19.84
CA ASN A 322 19.87 -5.45 18.58
C ASN A 322 19.06 -6.55 17.86
N ARG A 323 18.52 -7.50 18.61
CA ARG A 323 17.67 -8.57 18.05
C ARG A 323 16.38 -8.02 17.47
N LEU A 324 15.68 -7.16 18.20
CA LEU A 324 14.44 -6.53 17.74
C LEU A 324 14.68 -5.64 16.52
N GLU A 325 15.70 -4.79 16.55
CA GLU A 325 16.05 -3.90 15.45
C GLU A 325 16.41 -4.68 14.17
N THR A 326 17.17 -5.77 14.30
CA THR A 326 17.48 -6.66 13.17
C THR A 326 16.23 -7.31 12.59
N LEU A 327 15.33 -7.83 13.44
CA LEU A 327 14.06 -8.42 12.98
C LEU A 327 13.14 -7.36 12.36
N TYR A 328 13.07 -6.18 12.94
CA TYR A 328 12.23 -5.08 12.44
C TYR A 328 12.67 -4.63 11.04
N PHE A 329 13.99 -4.48 10.83
CA PHE A 329 14.55 -4.17 9.51
C PHE A 329 14.19 -5.24 8.47
N GLN A 330 14.40 -6.53 8.79
CA GLN A 330 14.07 -7.61 7.86
C GLN A 330 12.57 -7.78 7.66
N PHE A 331 11.76 -7.51 8.69
CA PHE A 331 10.31 -7.51 8.58
C PHE A 331 9.80 -6.41 7.66
N GLY A 332 10.39 -5.20 7.70
CA GLY A 332 10.06 -4.12 6.76
C GLY A 332 10.32 -4.53 5.30
N ARG A 333 11.45 -5.17 5.02
CA ARG A 333 11.76 -5.71 3.68
C ARG A 333 10.78 -6.82 3.28
N TYR A 334 10.49 -7.73 4.19
CA TYR A 334 9.49 -8.78 4.02
C TYR A 334 8.11 -8.21 3.64
N MET A 335 7.63 -7.21 4.38
CA MET A 335 6.33 -6.58 4.15
C MET A 335 6.25 -5.95 2.75
N LEU A 336 7.32 -5.28 2.29
CA LEU A 336 7.36 -4.67 0.97
C LEU A 336 7.36 -5.73 -0.15
N ILE A 337 8.19 -6.77 -0.06
CA ILE A 337 8.22 -7.88 -1.02
C ILE A 337 6.84 -8.58 -1.10
N SER A 338 6.20 -8.78 0.05
CA SER A 338 4.92 -9.51 0.14
C SER A 338 3.72 -8.67 -0.29
N SER A 339 3.82 -7.34 -0.31
CA SER A 339 2.70 -6.45 -0.62
C SER A 339 2.83 -5.66 -1.91
N SER A 340 4.00 -5.64 -2.57
CA SER A 340 4.21 -4.86 -3.79
C SER A 340 5.07 -5.61 -4.81
N ARG A 341 4.44 -6.15 -5.83
CA ARG A 341 5.08 -6.91 -6.93
C ARG A 341 4.57 -6.43 -8.28
N ALA A 342 5.43 -6.47 -9.30
CA ALA A 342 5.09 -6.03 -10.66
C ALA A 342 3.76 -6.61 -11.15
N GLY A 343 2.92 -5.75 -11.73
CA GLY A 343 1.58 -6.09 -12.22
C GLY A 343 0.47 -6.05 -11.17
N SER A 344 0.80 -5.84 -9.86
CA SER A 344 -0.18 -5.58 -8.81
C SER A 344 -0.38 -4.07 -8.59
N LEU A 345 -1.33 -3.69 -7.73
CA LEU A 345 -1.40 -2.34 -7.17
C LEU A 345 -0.27 -2.12 -6.14
N PRO A 346 0.14 -0.88 -5.84
CA PRO A 346 1.14 -0.61 -4.80
C PRO A 346 0.64 -1.00 -3.41
N ALA A 347 1.55 -1.04 -2.42
CA ALA A 347 1.17 -1.20 -1.02
C ALA A 347 0.29 -0.03 -0.56
N ASN A 348 -0.93 -0.32 -0.09
CA ASN A 348 -1.82 0.68 0.50
C ASN A 348 -1.46 0.94 1.98
N LEU A 349 -2.31 1.65 2.75
CA LEU A 349 -2.06 1.94 4.18
C LEU A 349 -1.80 0.68 5.03
N GLN A 350 -2.30 -0.47 4.62
CA GLN A 350 -2.12 -1.76 5.30
C GLN A 350 -1.36 -2.79 4.44
N GLY A 351 -0.66 -2.35 3.40
CA GLY A 351 0.05 -3.24 2.47
C GLY A 351 -0.89 -3.96 1.52
N VAL A 352 -1.23 -5.20 1.81
CA VAL A 352 -2.22 -6.03 1.10
C VAL A 352 -3.24 -6.65 2.07
N TRP A 353 -3.01 -6.50 3.38
CA TRP A 353 -3.80 -7.15 4.42
C TRP A 353 -4.86 -6.22 4.99
N ASN A 354 -6.06 -6.76 5.22
CA ASN A 354 -7.18 -6.03 5.79
C ASN A 354 -8.23 -7.02 6.29
N GLU A 355 -8.78 -6.80 7.48
CA GLU A 355 -9.82 -7.68 8.05
C GLU A 355 -11.24 -7.07 8.00
N SER A 356 -11.42 -5.90 7.37
CA SER A 356 -12.65 -5.13 7.47
C SER A 356 -13.12 -4.60 6.13
N ASN A 357 -14.44 -4.44 5.96
CA ASN A 357 -15.05 -3.71 4.85
C ASN A 357 -15.13 -2.20 5.10
N CYS A 358 -14.83 -1.77 6.33
CA CYS A 358 -14.71 -0.38 6.73
C CYS A 358 -13.39 -0.16 7.49
N PRO A 359 -12.24 -0.37 6.84
CA PRO A 359 -10.95 -0.23 7.49
C PRO A 359 -10.66 1.22 7.87
N PRO A 360 -9.78 1.47 8.86
CA PRO A 360 -9.30 2.81 9.16
C PRO A 360 -8.80 3.52 7.90
N TRP A 361 -9.20 4.80 7.73
CA TRP A 361 -8.88 5.62 6.54
C TRP A 361 -9.16 4.93 5.21
N CYS A 362 -10.23 4.11 5.15
CA CYS A 362 -10.60 3.34 3.96
C CYS A 362 -9.49 2.41 3.44
N CYS A 363 -8.39 2.25 4.15
CA CYS A 363 -7.16 1.57 3.74
C CYS A 363 -6.64 2.09 2.38
N ASP A 364 -6.78 3.39 2.13
CA ASP A 364 -6.52 4.04 0.85
C ASP A 364 -5.02 4.28 0.57
N TYR A 365 -4.74 5.10 -0.44
CA TYR A 365 -3.41 5.58 -0.77
C TYR A 365 -3.28 7.03 -0.30
N HIS A 366 -2.87 7.23 0.96
CA HIS A 366 -2.50 8.57 1.44
C HIS A 366 -1.15 8.96 0.85
N ILE A 367 -1.16 10.08 0.09
CA ILE A 367 0.01 10.54 -0.66
C ILE A 367 0.61 11.84 -0.09
N ASN A 368 0.27 12.19 1.14
CA ASN A 368 0.95 13.27 1.87
C ASN A 368 2.23 12.80 2.59
N VAL A 369 2.34 11.49 2.94
CA VAL A 369 3.54 10.87 3.52
C VAL A 369 3.51 9.34 3.46
N ASN A 370 2.34 8.72 3.66
CA ASN A 370 2.24 7.28 3.93
C ASN A 370 2.69 6.42 2.75
N LEU A 371 2.21 6.71 1.55
CA LEU A 371 2.60 5.97 0.35
C LEU A 371 4.09 6.12 0.06
N GLN A 372 4.63 7.33 0.23
CA GLN A 372 6.06 7.61 0.08
C GLN A 372 6.89 6.77 1.07
N MET A 373 6.47 6.73 2.35
CA MET A 373 7.17 5.95 3.38
C MET A 373 7.18 4.45 3.10
N ASN A 374 6.12 3.90 2.53
CA ASN A 374 6.09 2.48 2.14
C ASN A 374 7.24 2.11 1.20
N TYR A 375 7.72 3.05 0.39
CA TYR A 375 8.75 2.81 -0.63
C TYR A 375 10.13 3.41 -0.31
N TRP A 376 10.29 4.15 0.81
CA TRP A 376 11.60 4.73 1.16
C TRP A 376 12.71 3.69 1.32
N GLY A 377 12.38 2.52 1.81
CA GLY A 377 13.32 1.42 1.94
C GLY A 377 13.64 0.66 0.64
N ALA A 378 12.91 0.90 -0.45
CA ALA A 378 12.97 0.04 -1.64
C ALA A 378 14.36 -0.01 -2.26
N TYR A 379 14.97 1.12 -2.51
CA TYR A 379 16.23 1.18 -3.25
C TYR A 379 17.46 0.90 -2.36
N ASN A 380 17.54 1.57 -1.21
CA ASN A 380 18.67 1.40 -0.29
C ASN A 380 18.70 0.05 0.41
N THR A 381 17.63 -0.74 0.30
CA THR A 381 17.58 -2.15 0.72
C THR A 381 17.53 -3.14 -0.46
N ASN A 382 17.87 -2.67 -1.68
CA ASN A 382 17.99 -3.47 -2.90
C ASN A 382 16.71 -4.23 -3.30
N LEU A 383 15.58 -3.50 -3.35
CA LEU A 383 14.24 -3.99 -3.68
C LEU A 383 13.56 -3.13 -4.75
N SER A 384 14.32 -2.61 -5.73
CA SER A 384 13.78 -1.76 -6.81
C SER A 384 12.64 -2.41 -7.59
N GLU A 385 12.60 -3.74 -7.67
CA GLU A 385 11.54 -4.51 -8.34
C GLU A 385 10.16 -4.41 -7.65
N THR A 386 10.10 -3.86 -6.44
CA THR A 386 8.84 -3.58 -5.75
C THR A 386 8.21 -2.25 -6.15
N VAL A 387 8.92 -1.40 -6.89
CA VAL A 387 8.48 -0.04 -7.25
C VAL A 387 7.58 0.04 -8.49
N PRO A 388 7.71 -0.81 -9.53
CA PRO A 388 6.84 -0.74 -10.70
C PRO A 388 5.34 -0.59 -10.41
N PRO A 389 4.74 -1.25 -9.40
CA PRO A 389 3.34 -1.00 -9.05
C PRO A 389 3.03 0.47 -8.69
N LEU A 390 3.95 1.16 -8.03
CA LEU A 390 3.80 2.58 -7.72
C LEU A 390 3.85 3.42 -8.99
N VAL A 391 4.77 3.12 -9.91
CA VAL A 391 4.88 3.82 -11.21
C VAL A 391 3.60 3.65 -12.02
N ASP A 392 3.11 2.41 -12.15
CA ASP A 392 1.88 2.10 -12.91
C ASP A 392 0.64 2.77 -12.28
N PHE A 393 0.57 2.83 -10.96
CA PHE A 393 -0.49 3.52 -10.24
C PHE A 393 -0.47 5.03 -10.51
N LEU A 394 0.68 5.67 -10.43
CA LEU A 394 0.83 7.10 -10.70
C LEU A 394 0.50 7.44 -12.16
N ASP A 395 0.92 6.60 -13.10
CA ASP A 395 0.56 6.79 -14.51
C ASP A 395 -0.96 6.69 -14.72
N SER A 396 -1.63 5.74 -14.04
CA SER A 396 -3.07 5.56 -14.11
C SER A 396 -3.88 6.75 -13.55
N MET A 397 -3.28 7.53 -12.64
CA MET A 397 -3.91 8.72 -12.05
C MET A 397 -3.84 9.96 -12.96
N ARG A 398 -2.92 10.04 -13.92
CA ARG A 398 -2.70 11.23 -14.76
C ARG A 398 -3.97 11.72 -15.47
N PRO A 399 -4.79 10.86 -16.10
CA PRO A 399 -6.00 11.33 -16.77
C PRO A 399 -6.99 12.07 -15.84
N SER A 400 -7.21 11.54 -14.63
CA SER A 400 -8.01 12.22 -13.58
C SER A 400 -7.30 13.45 -13.05
N GLY A 401 -5.99 13.35 -12.84
CA GLY A 401 -5.15 14.44 -12.34
C GLY A 401 -5.12 15.66 -13.25
N ARG A 402 -5.25 15.50 -14.59
CA ARG A 402 -5.42 16.61 -15.53
C ARG A 402 -6.72 17.36 -15.28
N LYS A 403 -7.81 16.63 -14.98
CA LYS A 403 -9.10 17.24 -14.62
C LYS A 403 -9.02 17.99 -13.30
N SER A 404 -8.32 17.43 -12.31
CA SER A 404 -8.05 18.14 -11.05
C SER A 404 -7.21 19.40 -11.28
N ALA A 405 -6.20 19.34 -12.14
CA ALA A 405 -5.38 20.50 -12.50
C ALA A 405 -6.22 21.61 -13.17
N GLU A 406 -7.19 21.26 -14.01
CA GLU A 406 -8.12 22.23 -14.60
C GLU A 406 -9.09 22.80 -13.54
N ALA A 407 -9.76 21.94 -12.77
CA ALA A 407 -10.84 22.34 -11.85
C ALA A 407 -10.36 23.19 -10.67
N TYR A 408 -9.19 22.90 -10.13
CA TYR A 408 -8.65 23.59 -8.94
C TYR A 408 -7.57 24.62 -9.26
N TYR A 409 -6.88 24.50 -10.41
CA TYR A 409 -5.71 25.35 -10.71
C TYR A 409 -5.82 26.08 -12.04
N GLY A 410 -6.86 25.80 -12.84
CA GLY A 410 -7.05 26.42 -14.15
C GLY A 410 -6.06 25.96 -15.21
N ILE A 411 -5.31 24.88 -14.95
CA ILE A 411 -4.31 24.33 -15.87
C ILE A 411 -4.99 23.29 -16.75
N LYS A 412 -5.31 23.70 -17.97
CA LYS A 412 -6.07 22.88 -18.91
C LYS A 412 -5.16 22.07 -19.82
N SER A 413 -5.49 20.79 -19.97
CA SER A 413 -4.97 19.93 -21.04
C SER A 413 -6.01 19.84 -22.16
N ASP A 414 -5.60 20.09 -23.40
CA ASP A 414 -6.44 20.07 -24.60
C ASP A 414 -5.74 19.37 -25.76
N GLU A 415 -6.29 19.47 -26.98
CA GLU A 415 -5.71 18.84 -28.18
C GLU A 415 -4.33 19.39 -28.55
N GLU A 416 -4.07 20.68 -28.29
CA GLU A 416 -2.78 21.33 -28.58
C GLU A 416 -1.74 21.00 -27.48
N HIS A 417 -2.21 20.86 -26.24
CA HIS A 417 -1.38 20.57 -25.08
C HIS A 417 -1.97 19.40 -24.26
N PRO A 418 -1.93 18.15 -24.77
CA PRO A 418 -2.66 17.04 -24.19
C PRO A 418 -2.11 16.58 -22.82
N GLU A 419 -0.88 16.97 -22.48
CA GLU A 419 -0.20 16.65 -21.22
C GLU A 419 0.34 17.91 -20.55
N ASN A 420 -0.54 18.91 -20.36
CA ASN A 420 -0.13 20.24 -19.87
C ASN A 420 0.11 20.31 -18.36
N GLY A 421 -0.32 19.30 -17.59
CA GLY A 421 -0.07 19.19 -16.16
C GLY A 421 -1.09 18.32 -15.47
N TRP A 422 -0.67 17.64 -14.41
CA TRP A 422 -1.54 16.84 -13.57
C TRP A 422 -1.19 17.03 -12.10
N CYS A 423 -2.19 16.88 -11.22
CA CYS A 423 -2.01 16.93 -9.79
C CYS A 423 -2.90 15.90 -9.10
N ALA A 424 -2.56 15.59 -7.85
CA ALA A 424 -3.38 14.83 -6.94
C ALA A 424 -3.13 15.37 -5.52
N HIS A 425 -4.11 15.14 -4.66
CA HIS A 425 -4.09 15.61 -3.29
C HIS A 425 -3.91 14.45 -2.30
N THR A 426 -4.03 14.70 -1.00
CA THR A 426 -3.65 13.77 0.08
C THR A 426 -4.18 12.35 -0.09
N GLN A 427 -5.40 12.19 -0.61
CA GLN A 427 -6.10 10.90 -0.63
C GLN A 427 -6.31 10.41 -2.06
N SER A 428 -6.07 9.13 -2.28
CA SER A 428 -6.33 8.48 -3.56
C SER A 428 -6.84 7.06 -3.41
N THR A 429 -7.48 6.57 -4.46
CA THR A 429 -7.96 5.18 -4.60
C THR A 429 -7.58 4.63 -5.97
N PRO A 430 -7.68 3.31 -6.21
CA PRO A 430 -7.37 2.71 -7.50
C PRO A 430 -8.24 3.21 -8.66
N PHE A 431 -9.28 3.97 -8.36
CA PHE A 431 -10.20 4.53 -9.35
C PHE A 431 -9.87 5.97 -9.74
N GLY A 432 -8.59 6.38 -9.63
CA GLY A 432 -8.13 7.69 -10.08
C GLY A 432 -8.72 8.86 -9.28
N TRP A 433 -8.90 8.69 -7.97
CA TRP A 433 -9.26 9.80 -7.11
C TRP A 433 -8.08 10.75 -6.96
N THR A 434 -8.24 12.00 -7.42
CA THR A 434 -7.18 13.02 -7.41
C THR A 434 -7.64 14.36 -6.82
N ALA A 435 -8.94 14.52 -6.56
CA ALA A 435 -9.49 15.69 -5.89
C ALA A 435 -8.95 15.82 -4.45
N PRO A 436 -8.97 17.01 -3.84
CA PRO A 436 -8.81 17.15 -2.40
C PRO A 436 -9.83 16.31 -1.64
N GLY A 437 -9.49 15.87 -0.43
CA GLY A 437 -10.48 15.26 0.46
C GLY A 437 -11.62 16.23 0.79
N TRP A 438 -12.66 15.74 1.45
CA TRP A 438 -13.86 16.52 1.83
C TRP A 438 -13.65 17.47 3.01
N ASN A 439 -12.42 17.69 3.41
CA ASN A 439 -11.99 18.71 4.35
C ASN A 439 -10.62 19.23 3.94
N PHE A 440 -10.46 20.53 3.89
CA PHE A 440 -9.22 21.16 3.45
C PHE A 440 -7.99 20.74 4.28
N TYR A 441 -8.12 20.75 5.61
CA TYR A 441 -6.98 20.58 6.53
C TYR A 441 -6.31 19.21 6.49
N TRP A 442 -7.00 18.17 6.00
CA TRP A 442 -6.38 16.86 5.83
C TRP A 442 -6.48 16.35 4.38
N GLY A 443 -7.12 17.12 3.50
CA GLY A 443 -7.29 16.73 2.09
C GLY A 443 -6.42 17.51 1.12
N TRP A 444 -6.17 18.79 1.38
CA TRP A 444 -5.41 19.65 0.49
C TRP A 444 -3.90 19.40 0.62
N SER A 445 -3.24 19.04 -0.48
CA SER A 445 -1.78 18.92 -0.56
C SER A 445 -1.33 19.10 -2.00
N THR A 446 -0.78 20.26 -2.32
CA THR A 446 -0.29 20.54 -3.67
C THR A 446 1.06 19.91 -3.97
N ALA A 447 1.85 19.56 -2.96
CA ALA A 447 3.18 18.97 -3.13
C ALA A 447 3.21 17.43 -3.09
N ALA A 448 2.07 16.78 -2.88
CA ALA A 448 2.00 15.31 -2.77
C ALA A 448 2.61 14.59 -3.98
N VAL A 449 2.29 15.06 -5.19
CA VAL A 449 2.83 14.49 -6.44
C VAL A 449 4.34 14.77 -6.58
N ALA A 450 4.81 15.97 -6.23
CA ALA A 450 6.24 16.28 -6.27
C ALA A 450 7.05 15.34 -5.38
N TRP A 451 6.51 14.99 -4.21
CA TRP A 451 7.17 14.03 -3.31
C TRP A 451 7.19 12.61 -3.88
N LEU A 452 6.09 12.16 -4.47
CA LEU A 452 6.06 10.84 -5.13
C LEU A 452 7.02 10.77 -6.32
N MET A 453 7.28 11.91 -7.00
CA MET A 453 8.28 11.93 -8.07
C MET A 453 9.69 11.60 -7.54
N GLN A 454 10.06 12.00 -6.32
CA GLN A 454 11.33 11.58 -5.70
C GLN A 454 11.40 10.06 -5.60
N ASN A 455 10.35 9.40 -5.07
CA ASN A 455 10.32 7.95 -4.91
C ASN A 455 10.53 7.20 -6.24
N ILE A 456 9.94 7.67 -7.34
CA ILE A 456 10.10 6.99 -8.63
C ILE A 456 11.35 7.44 -9.40
N TYR A 457 11.87 8.65 -9.15
CA TYR A 457 13.13 9.12 -9.74
C TYR A 457 14.34 8.36 -9.21
N GLU A 458 14.37 8.03 -7.92
CA GLU A 458 15.40 7.19 -7.29
C GLU A 458 15.56 5.83 -8.01
N TYR A 459 14.52 5.31 -8.69
CA TYR A 459 14.67 4.13 -9.55
C TYR A 459 15.80 4.30 -10.56
N PHE A 460 15.84 5.45 -11.23
CA PHE A 460 16.90 5.76 -12.20
C PHE A 460 18.26 5.91 -11.54
N GLU A 461 18.32 6.59 -10.41
CA GLU A 461 19.58 6.83 -9.69
C GLU A 461 20.22 5.52 -9.17
N PHE A 462 19.41 4.61 -8.64
CA PHE A 462 19.89 3.36 -8.07
C PHE A 462 20.11 2.24 -9.11
N THR A 463 19.27 2.15 -10.14
CA THR A 463 19.34 1.06 -11.13
C THR A 463 20.17 1.42 -12.36
N GLY A 464 20.21 2.69 -12.73
CA GLY A 464 20.76 3.15 -14.00
C GLY A 464 19.96 2.70 -15.24
N ASP A 465 18.76 2.12 -15.04
CA ASP A 465 17.91 1.66 -16.14
C ASP A 465 17.27 2.85 -16.87
N LYS A 466 18.05 3.44 -17.76
CA LYS A 466 17.67 4.58 -18.58
C LYS A 466 16.46 4.29 -19.48
N LYS A 467 16.29 3.04 -19.91
CA LYS A 467 15.18 2.65 -20.80
C LYS A 467 13.87 2.66 -20.04
N TYR A 468 13.79 1.93 -18.94
CA TYR A 468 12.57 1.90 -18.11
C TYR A 468 12.22 3.31 -17.62
N PHE A 469 13.22 4.08 -17.19
CA PHE A 469 13.02 5.45 -16.76
C PHE A 469 12.40 6.33 -17.88
N ALA A 470 12.95 6.29 -19.09
CA ALA A 470 12.47 7.09 -20.22
C ALA A 470 11.05 6.69 -20.68
N GLU A 471 10.73 5.39 -20.64
CA GLU A 471 9.46 4.86 -21.14
C GLU A 471 8.33 4.97 -20.11
N HIS A 472 8.61 4.83 -18.81
CA HIS A 472 7.58 4.71 -17.77
C HIS A 472 7.58 5.84 -16.73
N ILE A 473 8.74 6.33 -16.30
CA ILE A 473 8.83 7.32 -15.21
C ILE A 473 8.87 8.75 -15.73
N TYR A 474 9.72 9.01 -16.69
CA TYR A 474 9.95 10.36 -17.21
C TYR A 474 8.68 11.06 -17.73
N PRO A 475 7.73 10.40 -18.44
CA PRO A 475 6.49 11.03 -18.86
C PRO A 475 5.64 11.53 -17.67
N ILE A 476 5.60 10.79 -16.56
CA ILE A 476 4.87 11.16 -15.33
C ILE A 476 5.51 12.40 -14.70
N MET A 477 6.83 12.38 -14.55
CA MET A 477 7.63 13.48 -14.01
C MET A 477 7.51 14.74 -14.86
N ARG A 478 7.68 14.65 -16.19
CA ARG A 478 7.58 15.77 -17.11
C ARG A 478 6.26 16.50 -16.99
N GLU A 479 5.16 15.77 -16.95
CA GLU A 479 3.83 16.34 -16.84
C GLU A 479 3.59 16.97 -15.45
N SER A 480 4.11 16.35 -14.39
CA SER A 480 4.12 16.94 -13.04
C SER A 480 4.88 18.28 -13.02
N VAL A 481 6.04 18.33 -13.65
CA VAL A 481 6.83 19.58 -13.76
C VAL A 481 6.05 20.67 -14.49
N ARG A 482 5.36 20.35 -15.60
CA ARG A 482 4.49 21.30 -16.31
C ARG A 482 3.41 21.90 -15.41
N PHE A 483 2.84 21.09 -14.50
CA PHE A 483 1.88 21.59 -13.52
C PHE A 483 2.53 22.67 -12.65
N TYR A 484 3.66 22.38 -12.01
CA TYR A 484 4.30 23.34 -11.09
C TYR A 484 4.82 24.58 -11.78
N THR A 485 5.29 24.49 -13.04
CA THR A 485 5.73 25.69 -13.80
C THR A 485 4.61 26.68 -14.05
N GLN A 486 3.34 26.26 -14.00
CA GLN A 486 2.16 27.09 -14.18
C GLN A 486 1.44 27.43 -12.86
N TRP A 487 1.62 26.60 -11.84
CA TRP A 487 0.96 26.78 -10.53
C TRP A 487 1.64 27.83 -9.65
N LEU A 488 2.97 27.92 -9.69
CA LEU A 488 3.72 28.85 -8.86
C LEU A 488 3.35 30.30 -9.20
N ILE A 489 3.11 31.11 -8.17
CA ILE A 489 2.84 32.55 -8.29
C ILE A 489 4.05 33.36 -7.86
N TYR A 490 4.22 34.54 -8.47
CA TYR A 490 5.27 35.46 -8.07
C TYR A 490 4.77 36.37 -6.94
N ASP A 491 5.39 36.28 -5.77
CA ASP A 491 5.13 37.15 -4.64
C ASP A 491 5.96 38.43 -4.77
N ASP A 492 5.30 39.53 -5.14
CA ASP A 492 5.92 40.85 -5.31
C ASP A 492 6.54 41.40 -4.03
N LYS A 493 6.02 41.04 -2.86
CA LYS A 493 6.56 41.51 -1.56
C LYS A 493 7.91 40.86 -1.26
N GLN A 494 8.04 39.56 -1.60
CA GLN A 494 9.25 38.79 -1.34
C GLN A 494 10.17 38.69 -2.57
N LYS A 495 9.69 39.10 -3.76
CA LYS A 495 10.40 38.96 -5.04
C LYS A 495 10.80 37.51 -5.34
N ARG A 496 9.89 36.55 -5.07
CA ARG A 496 10.12 35.11 -5.19
C ARG A 496 8.91 34.38 -5.74
N LEU A 497 9.16 33.22 -6.38
CA LEU A 497 8.13 32.26 -6.72
C LEU A 497 7.75 31.43 -5.49
N VAL A 498 6.44 31.28 -5.26
CA VAL A 498 5.86 30.54 -4.13
C VAL A 498 4.62 29.80 -4.58
N SER A 499 4.28 28.71 -3.88
CA SER A 499 2.96 28.07 -3.97
C SER A 499 1.94 28.79 -3.08
N SER A 500 0.67 28.85 -3.49
CA SER A 500 -0.41 29.46 -2.69
C SER A 500 -1.79 29.00 -3.19
N PRO A 501 -2.78 28.69 -2.33
CA PRO A 501 -2.62 28.52 -0.88
C PRO A 501 -1.80 27.27 -0.55
N THR A 502 -1.02 27.34 0.55
CA THR A 502 -0.24 26.21 1.05
C THR A 502 -0.69 25.80 2.43
N TYR A 503 -0.53 24.52 2.71
CA TYR A 503 -0.83 23.95 4.01
C TYR A 503 0.19 22.87 4.36
N SER A 504 0.82 22.96 5.53
CA SER A 504 1.70 21.89 6.01
C SER A 504 0.85 20.76 6.59
N PRO A 505 0.86 19.56 6.00
CA PRO A 505 0.02 18.48 6.50
C PRO A 505 0.45 18.01 7.89
N GLU A 506 -0.42 17.90 8.87
CA GLU A 506 -1.85 18.24 8.90
C GLU A 506 -2.10 19.26 10.01
N HIS A 507 -1.31 20.33 10.06
CA HIS A 507 -1.34 21.33 11.15
C HIS A 507 -0.89 22.71 10.67
N GLY A 508 -1.12 23.71 11.51
CA GLY A 508 -0.72 25.08 11.28
C GLY A 508 -1.69 25.90 10.44
N PRO A 509 -1.32 27.14 10.13
CA PRO A 509 -2.14 28.02 9.32
C PRO A 509 -2.02 27.73 7.82
N VAL A 510 -3.01 28.19 7.06
CA VAL A 510 -2.91 28.31 5.60
C VAL A 510 -2.11 29.56 5.27
N THR A 511 -1.10 29.45 4.40
CA THR A 511 -0.14 30.53 4.14
C THR A 511 0.21 30.65 2.65
N ILE A 512 1.13 31.58 2.36
CA ILE A 512 1.75 31.78 1.04
C ILE A 512 3.14 31.15 1.08
N GLY A 513 3.27 29.94 0.53
CA GLY A 513 4.50 29.17 0.59
C GLY A 513 4.83 28.65 1.99
N ASN A 514 5.29 27.42 2.04
CA ASN A 514 5.86 26.82 3.23
C ASN A 514 7.09 25.99 2.84
N THR A 515 7.91 25.64 3.81
CA THR A 515 9.14 24.89 3.53
C THR A 515 8.85 23.51 2.96
N TYR A 516 7.79 22.84 3.42
CA TYR A 516 7.35 21.54 2.92
C TYR A 516 7.14 21.55 1.39
N GLU A 517 6.25 22.41 0.89
CA GLU A 517 5.94 22.45 -0.54
C GLU A 517 7.12 22.96 -1.38
N GLN A 518 7.79 24.01 -0.90
CA GLN A 518 8.91 24.61 -1.64
C GLN A 518 10.08 23.64 -1.79
N SER A 519 10.43 22.86 -0.76
CA SER A 519 11.52 21.89 -0.84
C SER A 519 11.23 20.77 -1.84
N LEU A 520 10.00 20.28 -1.86
CA LEU A 520 9.60 19.20 -2.77
C LEU A 520 9.56 19.67 -4.23
N ILE A 521 9.11 20.91 -4.47
CA ILE A 521 9.10 21.51 -5.82
C ILE A 521 10.54 21.78 -6.28
N GLU A 522 11.41 22.30 -5.40
CA GLU A 522 12.82 22.54 -5.72
C GLU A 522 13.52 21.23 -6.09
N GLN A 523 13.30 20.16 -5.31
CA GLN A 523 13.88 18.86 -5.61
C GLN A 523 13.36 18.29 -6.95
N LEU A 524 12.04 18.34 -7.18
CA LEU A 524 11.46 17.91 -8.47
C LEU A 524 12.07 18.65 -9.65
N TYR A 525 12.30 19.95 -9.53
CA TYR A 525 12.91 20.76 -10.59
C TYR A 525 14.36 20.35 -10.85
N ASN A 526 15.14 20.11 -9.80
CA ASN A 526 16.53 19.66 -9.92
C ASN A 526 16.64 18.26 -10.55
N ASP A 527 15.76 17.35 -10.13
CA ASP A 527 15.69 15.99 -10.67
C ASP A 527 15.29 16.01 -12.15
N PHE A 528 14.32 16.85 -12.52
CA PHE A 528 13.91 17.01 -13.93
C PHE A 528 15.02 17.62 -14.79
N ILE A 529 15.76 18.63 -14.31
CA ILE A 529 16.92 19.18 -15.02
C ILE A 529 17.91 18.05 -15.32
N THR A 530 18.28 17.29 -14.31
CA THR A 530 19.23 16.19 -14.44
C THR A 530 18.72 15.10 -15.39
N ALA A 531 17.46 14.69 -15.22
CA ALA A 531 16.80 13.68 -16.03
C ALA A 531 16.72 14.07 -17.51
N SER A 532 16.25 15.28 -17.78
CA SER A 532 16.08 15.79 -19.16
C SER A 532 17.42 15.99 -19.88
N GLU A 533 18.48 16.36 -19.16
CA GLU A 533 19.85 16.41 -19.69
C GLU A 533 20.37 15.00 -20.00
N ALA A 534 20.17 14.04 -19.08
CA ALA A 534 20.60 12.66 -19.27
C ALA A 534 19.88 11.98 -20.46
N LEU A 535 18.62 12.34 -20.72
CA LEU A 535 17.82 11.84 -21.85
C LEU A 535 18.04 12.64 -23.13
N GLY A 536 18.55 13.89 -23.06
CA GLY A 536 18.72 14.78 -24.22
C GLY A 536 17.40 15.27 -24.79
N THR A 537 16.39 15.53 -23.94
CA THR A 537 15.03 15.91 -24.36
C THR A 537 14.52 17.14 -23.58
N ASP A 538 13.37 17.70 -23.98
CA ASP A 538 12.63 18.76 -23.29
C ASP A 538 13.47 20.00 -22.92
N GLU A 539 14.35 20.44 -23.83
CA GLU A 539 15.25 21.59 -23.60
C GLU A 539 14.48 22.88 -23.27
N GLU A 540 13.38 23.14 -23.93
CA GLU A 540 12.56 24.33 -23.69
C GLU A 540 11.99 24.32 -22.25
N LEU A 541 11.35 23.23 -21.85
CA LEU A 541 10.82 23.09 -20.49
C LEU A 541 11.94 23.15 -19.44
N ARG A 542 13.09 22.52 -19.72
CA ARG A 542 14.27 22.58 -18.85
C ARG A 542 14.76 24.02 -18.64
N ASN A 543 14.74 24.84 -19.68
CA ASN A 543 15.14 26.25 -19.57
C ASN A 543 14.15 27.05 -18.71
N ILE A 544 12.84 26.78 -18.83
CA ILE A 544 11.83 27.37 -17.95
C ILE A 544 12.11 26.98 -16.50
N VAL A 545 12.33 25.70 -16.24
CA VAL A 545 12.60 25.17 -14.88
C VAL A 545 13.88 25.76 -14.30
N LYS A 546 14.97 25.84 -15.09
CA LYS A 546 16.23 26.49 -14.66
C LYS A 546 16.04 27.97 -14.27
N ASN A 547 15.16 28.66 -14.94
CA ASN A 547 14.82 30.06 -14.61
C ASN A 547 13.94 30.14 -13.35
N GLN A 548 13.04 29.21 -13.13
CA GLN A 548 12.14 29.22 -11.98
C GLN A 548 12.82 28.74 -10.68
N VAL A 549 13.67 27.72 -10.72
CA VAL A 549 14.31 27.17 -9.54
C VAL A 549 15.13 28.21 -8.78
N VAL A 550 15.83 29.09 -9.48
CA VAL A 550 16.61 30.18 -8.84
C VAL A 550 15.73 31.32 -8.27
N GLN A 551 14.46 31.34 -8.64
CA GLN A 551 13.47 32.29 -8.16
C GLN A 551 12.64 31.74 -6.99
N LEU A 552 12.71 30.44 -6.70
CA LEU A 552 12.00 29.85 -5.56
C LEU A 552 12.44 30.53 -4.26
N LYS A 553 11.52 30.63 -3.30
CA LYS A 553 11.82 31.16 -1.98
C LYS A 553 12.74 30.19 -1.24
N PRO A 554 13.95 30.62 -0.85
CA PRO A 554 14.89 29.74 -0.14
C PRO A 554 14.42 29.46 1.29
N PHE A 555 14.88 28.35 1.84
CA PHE A 555 14.66 28.01 3.24
C PHE A 555 15.29 29.05 4.16
N SER A 556 14.66 29.28 5.30
CA SER A 556 15.14 30.24 6.27
C SER A 556 15.06 29.69 7.68
N VAL A 557 15.94 30.24 8.55
CA VAL A 557 15.96 29.91 9.96
C VAL A 557 15.22 31.02 10.73
N SER A 558 14.34 30.61 11.66
CA SER A 558 13.63 31.55 12.53
C SER A 558 14.62 32.29 13.44
N LYS A 559 14.53 33.61 13.46
CA LYS A 559 15.31 34.46 14.35
C LYS A 559 14.87 34.32 15.81
N LYS A 560 13.60 33.93 16.03
CA LYS A 560 13.01 33.73 17.36
C LYS A 560 13.44 32.40 17.99
N THR A 561 13.55 31.34 17.20
CA THR A 561 13.77 29.99 17.73
C THR A 561 15.11 29.37 17.35
N GLY A 562 15.78 29.88 16.31
CA GLY A 562 17.01 29.29 15.75
C GLY A 562 16.78 27.98 14.98
N LEU A 563 15.53 27.59 14.72
CA LEU A 563 15.17 26.39 13.97
C LEU A 563 14.80 26.74 12.54
N LEU A 564 14.83 25.74 11.64
CA LEU A 564 14.31 25.87 10.29
C LEU A 564 12.83 26.26 10.37
N LYS A 565 12.43 27.28 9.61
CA LYS A 565 11.04 27.69 9.54
C LYS A 565 10.22 26.65 8.77
N GLU A 566 9.08 26.28 9.30
CA GLU A 566 8.08 25.50 8.58
C GLU A 566 7.19 26.43 7.73
N TRP A 567 6.77 27.56 8.32
CA TRP A 567 6.07 28.64 7.63
C TRP A 567 6.97 29.84 7.47
N PHE A 568 6.92 30.48 6.34
CA PHE A 568 7.80 31.62 6.07
C PHE A 568 7.52 32.82 6.99
N GLU A 569 6.29 32.92 7.49
CA GLU A 569 5.78 33.97 8.37
C GLU A 569 6.01 33.69 9.87
N GLU A 570 6.68 32.62 10.27
CA GLU A 570 6.87 32.25 11.69
C GLU A 570 7.46 33.35 12.57
N ASP A 571 8.26 34.26 12.02
CA ASP A 571 8.85 35.37 12.78
C ASP A 571 7.95 36.62 12.82
N ASP A 572 6.83 36.65 12.12
CA ASP A 572 5.90 37.76 12.09
C ASP A 572 5.17 37.85 13.43
N ASP A 573 4.89 39.10 13.87
CA ASP A 573 4.27 39.33 15.17
C ASP A 573 2.83 38.83 15.28
N ASN A 574 2.16 38.72 14.15
CA ASN A 574 0.78 38.24 14.04
C ASN A 574 0.66 36.74 13.73
N PHE A 575 1.78 36.00 13.67
CA PHE A 575 1.73 34.56 13.36
C PHE A 575 1.15 33.79 14.55
N ASP A 576 0.09 33.01 14.30
CA ASP A 576 -0.59 32.23 15.33
C ASP A 576 0.14 30.91 15.66
N HIS A 577 1.06 31.00 16.59
CA HIS A 577 1.80 29.82 17.07
C HIS A 577 0.95 28.80 17.81
N SER A 578 -0.30 29.10 18.18
CA SER A 578 -1.18 28.14 18.85
C SER A 578 -1.63 27.00 17.93
N LYS A 579 -1.63 27.25 16.62
CA LYS A 579 -1.96 26.26 15.58
C LYS A 579 -0.78 25.37 15.20
N THR A 580 0.42 25.63 15.72
CA THR A 580 1.61 24.86 15.42
C THR A 580 1.84 23.79 16.48
N GLN A 581 2.11 22.57 16.07
CA GLN A 581 2.49 21.52 17.03
C GLN A 581 3.96 21.69 17.40
N LYS A 582 4.23 21.99 18.66
CA LYS A 582 5.59 22.30 19.18
C LYS A 582 6.64 21.21 18.92
N ASN A 583 6.25 19.99 18.59
CA ASN A 583 7.13 18.82 18.47
C ASN A 583 7.28 18.28 17.04
N HIS A 584 6.58 18.82 16.03
CA HIS A 584 6.64 18.32 14.65
C HIS A 584 7.56 19.12 13.71
N ARG A 585 8.42 19.96 14.26
CA ARG A 585 9.42 20.71 13.47
C ARG A 585 10.54 19.87 12.87
N LEU A 586 10.59 18.59 13.21
CA LEU A 586 11.27 17.54 12.47
C LEU A 586 10.19 16.79 11.68
N SER A 587 9.61 17.46 10.72
CA SER A 587 8.86 16.75 9.69
C SER A 587 9.78 15.67 9.09
N LEU A 588 9.24 14.51 8.79
CA LEU A 588 9.94 13.41 8.12
C LEU A 588 10.65 13.85 6.82
N ILE A 589 10.33 15.03 6.30
CA ILE A 589 10.97 15.68 5.14
C ILE A 589 12.39 16.18 5.45
N HIS A 590 12.73 16.36 6.71
CA HIS A 590 14.01 16.90 7.15
C HIS A 590 14.97 15.83 7.68
N ILE A 591 14.56 14.55 7.62
CA ILE A 591 15.40 13.39 7.85
C ILE A 591 15.89 12.86 6.52
#